data_cb70754a6e547602f0e6d2b716cc5eac
#
_entry.id   cb70754a6e547602f0e6d2b716cc5eac
#
_cell.length_a   1.000
_cell.length_b   1.000
_cell.length_c   1.000
_cell.angle_alpha   90.00
_cell.angle_beta   90.00
_cell.angle_gamma   90.00
#
_symmetry.space_group_name_H-M   'P 1'
#
loop_
_entity.id
_entity.type
_entity.pdbx_description
1 polymer ?
#
loop_
_entity_poly.entity_id
_entity_poly.type
_entity_poly.pdbx_seq_one_letter_code
_entity_poly.pdbx_strand_id
1 'polypeptide(L)'
;MSKMNHLARRVMTLFVACVSLAVVSCGVQNQGLKGGTEGQPFTYFTIDQMPDLVKCLPAPPAFGSMEFKYDSLRYFWGKGMRSDKERAKQAAGDAVWTLDALFGAFKDQFGMTLSREATPEIWKLLETSISTIDLIRIRPKAYHKRLRPFEYFDDHILTPWEEDDLRGEGSYPSGHTIRGWSAALLLAEINPDAADAIYARGWAYGENRVIVGAHWQSDVDASRVAASIGYDKLQTSPAFRKQMAKAVKEFGKLSSSH
;
A
#
# COMPACT_ATOMS: atom_id res chain seq x y z
N MET A 1 -33.21 -81.26 -8.90
CA MET A 1 -34.37 -80.60 -8.21
C MET A 1 -34.07 -79.17 -8.12
N SER A 2 -34.65 -78.44 -8.97
CA SER A 2 -35.85 -77.61 -8.90
C SER A 2 -35.53 -76.17 -8.53
N LYS A 3 -35.77 -75.40 -9.50
CA LYS A 3 -36.56 -74.17 -9.78
C LYS A 3 -35.74 -72.90 -9.63
N MET A 4 -35.38 -72.24 -10.71
CA MET A 4 -36.14 -71.37 -11.62
C MET A 4 -36.98 -70.27 -10.91
N ASN A 5 -36.59 -69.04 -11.15
CA ASN A 5 -37.38 -67.85 -11.57
C ASN A 5 -36.90 -66.63 -10.75
N HIS A 6 -36.78 -65.41 -11.16
CA HIS A 6 -37.42 -64.65 -12.23
C HIS A 6 -36.63 -63.36 -12.50
N LEU A 7 -36.56 -63.04 -13.71
CA LEU A 7 -36.29 -61.77 -14.36
C LEU A 7 -36.99 -60.60 -13.67
N ALA A 8 -36.23 -59.57 -13.23
CA ALA A 8 -36.78 -58.23 -13.07
C ALA A 8 -35.79 -57.21 -13.59
N ARG A 9 -36.07 -56.74 -14.79
CA ARG A 9 -35.50 -55.52 -15.34
C ARG A 9 -35.79 -54.37 -14.42
N ARG A 10 -34.76 -53.74 -13.87
CA ARG A 10 -34.86 -52.37 -13.36
C ARG A 10 -34.03 -51.45 -14.23
N VAL A 11 -34.76 -50.62 -14.90
CA VAL A 11 -34.30 -49.44 -15.65
C VAL A 11 -33.50 -48.56 -14.70
N MET A 12 -32.21 -48.44 -14.96
CA MET A 12 -31.35 -47.54 -14.20
C MET A 12 -31.41 -46.19 -14.90
N THR A 13 -32.25 -45.31 -14.36
CA THR A 13 -32.34 -43.92 -14.79
C THR A 13 -31.04 -43.24 -14.32
N LEU A 14 -30.19 -42.87 -15.30
CA LEU A 14 -29.03 -42.00 -15.02
C LEU A 14 -29.57 -40.63 -14.63
N PHE A 15 -29.47 -40.27 -13.35
CA PHE A 15 -29.49 -38.87 -12.90
C PHE A 15 -28.11 -38.27 -13.19
N VAL A 16 -28.03 -37.51 -14.27
CA VAL A 16 -26.94 -36.56 -14.47
C VAL A 16 -27.15 -35.41 -13.47
N ALA A 17 -26.48 -35.50 -12.33
CA ALA A 17 -26.38 -34.36 -11.43
C ALA A 17 -25.43 -33.36 -12.09
N CYS A 18 -25.97 -32.32 -12.69
CA CYS A 18 -25.23 -31.11 -13.00
C CYS A 18 -24.76 -30.49 -11.67
N VAL A 19 -23.53 -30.77 -11.26
CA VAL A 19 -22.84 -29.98 -10.24
C VAL A 19 -22.50 -28.65 -10.87
N SER A 20 -23.38 -27.67 -10.68
CA SER A 20 -23.07 -26.26 -10.91
C SER A 20 -21.95 -25.89 -9.96
N LEU A 21 -20.71 -25.85 -10.44
CA LEU A 21 -19.64 -25.14 -9.73
C LEU A 21 -20.04 -23.66 -9.68
N ALA A 22 -20.65 -23.27 -8.58
CA ALA A 22 -20.68 -21.88 -8.21
C ALA A 22 -19.24 -21.47 -7.97
N VAL A 23 -18.62 -20.83 -8.97
CA VAL A 23 -17.42 -20.04 -8.78
C VAL A 23 -17.83 -18.92 -7.81
N VAL A 24 -17.61 -19.13 -6.52
CA VAL A 24 -17.61 -18.05 -5.56
C VAL A 24 -16.43 -17.17 -5.97
N SER A 25 -16.72 -16.19 -6.83
CA SER A 25 -15.87 -15.04 -7.03
C SER A 25 -15.76 -14.39 -5.66
N CYS A 26 -14.70 -14.72 -4.94
CA CYS A 26 -14.29 -13.98 -3.75
C CYS A 26 -13.94 -12.59 -4.28
N GLY A 27 -14.93 -11.70 -4.27
CA GLY A 27 -14.75 -10.29 -4.54
C GLY A 27 -13.78 -9.78 -3.49
N VAL A 28 -12.49 -9.71 -3.83
CA VAL A 28 -11.54 -8.87 -3.13
C VAL A 28 -12.11 -7.47 -3.26
N GLN A 29 -12.86 -7.04 -2.25
CA GLN A 29 -13.27 -5.65 -2.15
C GLN A 29 -12.01 -4.83 -2.21
N ASN A 30 -11.84 -4.14 -3.33
CA ASN A 30 -10.84 -3.12 -3.52
C ASN A 30 -11.12 -2.07 -2.42
N GLN A 31 -10.41 -2.16 -1.30
CA GLN A 31 -10.40 -1.09 -0.31
C GLN A 31 -9.63 0.07 -0.94
N GLY A 32 -10.29 0.76 -1.86
CA GLY A 32 -9.87 2.04 -2.38
C GLY A 32 -9.70 3.01 -1.22
N LEU A 33 -8.86 3.99 -1.43
CA LEU A 33 -8.67 5.12 -0.51
C LEU A 33 -10.02 5.52 0.11
N LYS A 34 -10.23 5.23 1.40
CA LYS A 34 -11.39 5.74 2.14
C LYS A 34 -11.28 7.27 2.15
N GLY A 35 -12.08 7.96 1.33
CA GLY A 35 -12.06 9.42 1.26
C GLY A 35 -12.54 10.02 -0.06
N GLY A 36 -12.98 9.22 -1.03
CA GLY A 36 -13.60 9.70 -2.26
C GLY A 36 -15.04 9.20 -2.37
N THR A 37 -16.01 10.08 -2.21
CA THR A 37 -17.35 9.89 -2.76
C THR A 37 -17.23 9.94 -4.28
N GLU A 38 -17.78 8.92 -4.95
CA GLU A 38 -17.88 8.72 -6.40
C GLU A 38 -16.67 8.12 -7.10
N GLY A 39 -16.74 6.81 -7.36
CA GLY A 39 -15.90 6.09 -8.32
C GLY A 39 -14.54 5.65 -7.76
N GLN A 40 -14.15 4.45 -8.10
CA GLN A 40 -12.78 4.01 -7.83
C GLN A 40 -11.79 4.94 -8.54
N PRO A 41 -10.68 5.38 -7.88
CA PRO A 41 -9.71 6.23 -8.56
C PRO A 41 -9.19 5.50 -9.80
N PHE A 42 -9.08 6.23 -10.89
CA PHE A 42 -8.50 5.72 -12.12
C PHE A 42 -7.08 5.22 -11.84
N THR A 43 -6.72 4.05 -12.36
CA THR A 43 -5.38 3.47 -12.25
C THR A 43 -4.80 3.22 -13.64
N TYR A 44 -3.46 3.34 -13.79
CA TYR A 44 -2.78 3.03 -15.05
C TYR A 44 -2.73 1.54 -15.35
N PHE A 45 -2.76 0.71 -14.32
CA PHE A 45 -2.71 -0.74 -14.41
C PHE A 45 -3.71 -1.37 -13.44
N THR A 46 -4.23 -2.54 -13.79
CA THR A 46 -4.99 -3.40 -12.88
C THR A 46 -4.04 -4.16 -11.95
N ILE A 47 -4.58 -4.76 -10.87
CA ILE A 47 -3.80 -5.57 -9.95
C ILE A 47 -3.06 -6.74 -10.66
N ASP A 48 -3.66 -7.32 -11.69
CA ASP A 48 -3.07 -8.45 -12.43
C ASP A 48 -1.92 -8.01 -13.36
N GLN A 49 -1.88 -6.74 -13.70
CA GLN A 49 -0.80 -6.13 -14.50
C GLN A 49 0.36 -5.63 -13.65
N MET A 50 0.16 -5.52 -12.32
CA MET A 50 1.21 -5.12 -11.38
C MET A 50 2.13 -6.31 -11.05
N PRO A 51 3.43 -6.05 -10.77
CA PRO A 51 4.35 -7.08 -10.31
C PRO A 51 3.84 -7.81 -9.07
N ASP A 52 4.06 -9.12 -9.03
CA ASP A 52 3.66 -9.96 -7.89
C ASP A 52 4.79 -9.99 -6.84
N LEU A 53 4.64 -9.20 -5.80
CA LEU A 53 5.65 -9.08 -4.74
C LEU A 53 5.88 -10.38 -3.96
N VAL A 54 4.93 -11.30 -3.93
CA VAL A 54 5.14 -12.62 -3.30
C VAL A 54 6.25 -13.40 -4.01
N LYS A 55 6.47 -13.13 -5.31
CA LYS A 55 7.49 -13.80 -6.12
C LYS A 55 8.84 -13.07 -6.17
N CYS A 56 8.84 -11.75 -5.97
CA CYS A 56 10.04 -10.95 -6.20
C CYS A 56 10.64 -10.29 -4.95
N LEU A 57 9.93 -10.30 -3.82
CA LEU A 57 10.47 -9.85 -2.54
C LEU A 57 10.73 -11.02 -1.59
N PRO A 58 11.72 -10.91 -0.71
CA PRO A 58 11.89 -11.84 0.40
C PRO A 58 10.63 -11.90 1.25
N ALA A 59 10.36 -13.08 1.83
CA ALA A 59 9.34 -13.19 2.86
C ALA A 59 9.71 -12.32 4.08
N PRO A 60 8.71 -11.83 4.85
CA PRO A 60 9.02 -11.11 6.09
C PRO A 60 9.78 -12.03 7.06
N PRO A 61 10.63 -11.47 7.95
CA PRO A 61 11.35 -12.23 8.96
C PRO A 61 10.43 -13.14 9.77
N ALA A 62 10.82 -14.41 9.91
CA ALA A 62 10.10 -15.36 10.75
C ALA A 62 10.23 -14.96 12.23
N PHE A 63 9.14 -15.09 12.99
CA PHE A 63 9.16 -14.83 14.42
C PHE A 63 10.26 -15.68 15.11
N GLY A 64 11.08 -15.02 15.94
CA GLY A 64 12.20 -15.65 16.64
C GLY A 64 13.53 -15.69 15.85
N SER A 65 13.55 -15.36 14.56
CA SER A 65 14.80 -15.25 13.78
C SER A 65 15.66 -14.08 14.25
N MET A 66 16.90 -14.00 13.76
CA MET A 66 17.81 -12.88 14.06
C MET A 66 17.30 -11.58 13.45
N GLU A 67 16.76 -11.64 12.24
CA GLU A 67 16.16 -10.51 11.55
C GLU A 67 14.92 -10.00 12.30
N PHE A 68 14.12 -10.91 12.88
CA PHE A 68 12.98 -10.52 13.71
C PHE A 68 13.42 -9.86 15.03
N LYS A 69 14.58 -10.25 15.59
CA LYS A 69 15.13 -9.54 16.76
C LYS A 69 15.44 -8.08 16.44
N TYR A 70 15.96 -7.82 15.22
CA TYR A 70 16.15 -6.44 14.77
C TYR A 70 14.82 -5.68 14.65
N ASP A 71 13.79 -6.29 14.06
CA ASP A 71 12.43 -5.72 14.02
C ASP A 71 11.90 -5.36 15.41
N SER A 72 12.11 -6.25 16.39
CA SER A 72 11.70 -6.02 17.78
C SER A 72 12.46 -4.84 18.41
N LEU A 73 13.78 -4.76 18.22
CA LEU A 73 14.60 -3.64 18.69
C LEU A 73 14.13 -2.31 18.07
N ARG A 74 13.81 -2.30 16.79
CA ARG A 74 13.28 -1.14 16.08
C ARG A 74 11.89 -0.72 16.58
N TYR A 75 11.03 -1.67 16.93
CA TYR A 75 9.74 -1.38 17.57
C TYR A 75 9.93 -0.63 18.90
N PHE A 76 10.79 -1.13 19.79
CA PHE A 76 11.05 -0.47 21.07
C PHE A 76 11.77 0.87 20.91
N TRP A 77 12.67 1.01 19.94
CA TRP A 77 13.23 2.30 19.56
C TRP A 77 12.13 3.28 19.14
N GLY A 78 11.20 2.85 18.29
CA GLY A 78 10.06 3.66 17.85
C GLY A 78 9.19 4.14 19.01
N LYS A 79 8.92 3.27 19.98
CA LYS A 79 8.23 3.65 21.23
C LYS A 79 9.01 4.71 22.01
N GLY A 80 10.32 4.59 22.12
CA GLY A 80 11.18 5.58 22.77
C GLY A 80 11.11 6.95 22.11
N MET A 81 11.03 7.00 20.78
CA MET A 81 10.90 8.24 20.01
C MET A 81 9.61 9.03 20.27
N ARG A 82 8.58 8.40 20.85
CA ARG A 82 7.33 9.07 21.22
C ARG A 82 7.48 10.08 22.36
N SER A 83 8.61 10.04 23.10
CA SER A 83 8.93 11.04 24.14
C SER A 83 9.26 12.41 23.55
N ASP A 84 9.76 12.46 22.31
CA ASP A 84 9.88 13.68 21.51
C ASP A 84 8.52 14.04 20.93
N LYS A 85 7.90 15.11 21.45
CA LYS A 85 6.54 15.53 21.09
C LYS A 85 6.41 15.92 19.62
N GLU A 86 7.40 16.59 19.05
CA GLU A 86 7.36 16.98 17.64
C GLU A 86 7.50 15.76 16.73
N ARG A 87 8.36 14.81 17.10
CA ARG A 87 8.51 13.56 16.36
C ARG A 87 7.26 12.69 16.44
N ALA A 88 6.64 12.61 17.62
CA ALA A 88 5.38 11.91 17.82
C ALA A 88 4.23 12.55 17.02
N LYS A 89 4.13 13.89 17.04
CA LYS A 89 3.14 14.64 16.26
C LYS A 89 3.29 14.41 14.76
N GLN A 90 4.52 14.45 14.25
CA GLN A 90 4.79 14.16 12.84
C GLN A 90 4.39 12.72 12.48
N ALA A 91 4.74 11.74 13.33
CA ALA A 91 4.39 10.35 13.11
C ALA A 91 2.87 10.12 13.09
N ALA A 92 2.16 10.77 14.00
CA ALA A 92 0.70 10.73 14.05
C ALA A 92 0.05 11.43 12.84
N GLY A 93 0.60 12.55 12.38
CA GLY A 93 0.13 13.25 11.17
C GLY A 93 0.25 12.38 9.92
N ASP A 94 1.37 11.68 9.77
CA ASP A 94 1.63 10.78 8.64
C ASP A 94 0.78 9.50 8.67
N ALA A 95 0.11 9.22 9.77
CA ALA A 95 -0.83 8.11 9.90
C ALA A 95 -2.20 8.42 9.29
N VAL A 96 -2.52 9.69 9.00
CA VAL A 96 -3.79 10.08 8.40
C VAL A 96 -3.87 9.57 6.95
N TRP A 97 -4.85 8.68 6.69
CA TRP A 97 -4.99 7.98 5.40
C TRP A 97 -5.81 8.78 4.38
N THR A 98 -5.34 10.00 4.04
CA THR A 98 -5.92 10.82 2.96
C THR A 98 -4.83 11.32 2.01
N LEU A 99 -5.20 11.69 0.78
CA LEU A 99 -4.26 12.28 -0.16
C LEU A 99 -3.84 13.68 0.27
N ASP A 100 -4.75 14.45 0.84
CA ASP A 100 -4.45 15.81 1.34
C ASP A 100 -3.39 15.78 2.44
N ALA A 101 -3.51 14.85 3.40
CA ALA A 101 -2.52 14.67 4.45
C ALA A 101 -1.17 14.20 3.87
N LEU A 102 -1.19 13.24 2.95
CA LEU A 102 0.01 12.73 2.29
C LEU A 102 0.74 13.84 1.53
N PHE A 103 0.02 14.62 0.70
CA PHE A 103 0.65 15.67 -0.11
C PHE A 103 1.06 16.86 0.77
N GLY A 104 0.25 17.20 1.78
CA GLY A 104 0.60 18.20 2.79
C GLY A 104 1.90 17.89 3.53
N ALA A 105 2.20 16.60 3.74
CA ALA A 105 3.42 16.15 4.40
C ALA A 105 4.71 16.50 3.62
N PHE A 106 4.63 16.73 2.31
CA PHE A 106 5.76 17.07 1.45
C PHE A 106 5.83 18.56 1.07
N LYS A 107 4.88 19.38 1.56
CA LYS A 107 4.75 20.79 1.16
C LYS A 107 6.07 21.57 1.26
N ASP A 108 6.74 21.48 2.39
CA ASP A 108 7.96 22.28 2.66
C ASP A 108 9.14 21.81 1.80
N GLN A 109 9.28 20.50 1.58
CA GLN A 109 10.36 19.92 0.78
C GLN A 109 10.12 20.12 -0.74
N PHE A 110 8.88 20.03 -1.18
CA PHE A 110 8.51 20.25 -2.58
C PHE A 110 8.52 21.73 -2.97
N GLY A 111 8.31 22.62 -1.99
CA GLY A 111 8.34 24.06 -2.18
C GLY A 111 7.01 24.69 -2.60
N MET A 112 5.91 23.92 -2.65
CA MET A 112 4.58 24.45 -2.90
C MET A 112 3.47 23.61 -2.30
N THR A 113 2.31 24.25 -2.10
CA THR A 113 1.08 23.56 -1.67
C THR A 113 0.43 22.87 -2.86
N LEU A 114 0.14 21.58 -2.71
CA LEU A 114 -0.56 20.79 -3.72
C LEU A 114 -2.05 20.78 -3.43
N SER A 115 -2.86 21.12 -4.45
CA SER A 115 -4.32 20.99 -4.38
C SER A 115 -4.92 20.71 -5.76
N ARG A 116 -6.17 20.25 -5.79
CA ARG A 116 -6.89 20.00 -7.05
C ARG A 116 -7.09 21.26 -7.87
N GLU A 117 -7.23 22.41 -7.20
CA GLU A 117 -7.49 23.69 -7.81
C GLU A 117 -6.20 24.38 -8.29
N ALA A 118 -5.16 24.40 -7.42
CA ALA A 118 -3.93 25.14 -7.70
C ALA A 118 -2.94 24.36 -8.56
N THR A 119 -2.91 23.03 -8.46
CA THR A 119 -1.94 22.15 -9.13
C THR A 119 -2.63 20.92 -9.76
N PRO A 120 -3.63 21.11 -10.65
CA PRO A 120 -4.49 20.03 -11.12
C PRO A 120 -3.74 18.90 -11.86
N GLU A 121 -2.71 19.22 -12.64
CA GLU A 121 -1.96 18.20 -13.39
C GLU A 121 -1.02 17.41 -12.46
N ILE A 122 -0.40 18.06 -11.47
CA ILE A 122 0.42 17.40 -10.45
C ILE A 122 -0.48 16.54 -9.56
N TRP A 123 -1.60 17.09 -9.09
CA TRP A 123 -2.57 16.34 -8.27
C TRP A 123 -3.03 15.07 -8.97
N LYS A 124 -3.47 15.19 -10.23
CA LYS A 124 -3.93 14.05 -11.02
C LYS A 124 -2.85 13.00 -11.21
N LEU A 125 -1.61 13.41 -11.48
CA LEU A 125 -0.48 12.48 -11.57
C LEU A 125 -0.32 11.70 -10.28
N LEU A 126 -0.22 12.38 -9.15
CA LEU A 126 0.04 11.78 -7.85
C LEU A 126 -1.11 10.83 -7.44
N GLU A 127 -2.36 11.30 -7.53
CA GLU A 127 -3.54 10.51 -7.19
C GLU A 127 -3.61 9.20 -7.99
N THR A 128 -3.47 9.28 -9.32
CA THR A 128 -3.55 8.11 -10.21
C THR A 128 -2.37 7.16 -10.02
N SER A 129 -1.15 7.71 -9.89
CA SER A 129 0.06 6.93 -9.75
C SER A 129 0.12 6.21 -8.42
N ILE A 130 -0.17 6.90 -7.33
CA ILE A 130 -0.15 6.33 -5.98
C ILE A 130 -1.24 5.27 -5.83
N SER A 131 -2.45 5.52 -6.35
CA SER A 131 -3.52 4.53 -6.38
C SER A 131 -3.13 3.28 -7.18
N THR A 132 -2.39 3.44 -8.28
CA THR A 132 -1.88 2.31 -9.07
C THR A 132 -0.82 1.53 -8.31
N ILE A 133 0.19 2.22 -7.75
CA ILE A 133 1.28 1.56 -7.02
C ILE A 133 0.73 0.87 -5.76
N ASP A 134 -0.25 1.45 -5.06
CA ASP A 134 -0.81 0.88 -3.85
C ASP A 134 -1.44 -0.52 -4.06
N LEU A 135 -1.85 -0.86 -5.28
CA LEU A 135 -2.35 -2.20 -5.62
C LEU A 135 -1.33 -3.30 -5.33
N ILE A 136 -0.02 -2.98 -5.40
CA ILE A 136 1.06 -3.96 -5.28
C ILE A 136 1.10 -4.64 -3.90
N ARG A 137 0.57 -3.98 -2.83
CA ARG A 137 0.54 -4.52 -1.46
C ARG A 137 -0.52 -5.59 -1.23
N ILE A 138 -1.55 -5.67 -2.08
CA ILE A 138 -2.74 -6.49 -1.81
C ILE A 138 -2.39 -7.97 -1.70
N ARG A 139 -1.67 -8.52 -2.69
CA ARG A 139 -1.29 -9.95 -2.71
C ARG A 139 -0.37 -10.35 -1.55
N PRO A 140 0.77 -9.66 -1.28
CA PRO A 140 1.63 -10.06 -0.19
C PRO A 140 0.97 -9.89 1.19
N LYS A 141 0.11 -8.90 1.42
CA LYS A 141 -0.67 -8.79 2.67
C LYS A 141 -1.57 -10.01 2.89
N ALA A 142 -2.31 -10.40 1.85
CA ALA A 142 -3.19 -11.55 1.89
C ALA A 142 -2.44 -12.89 2.03
N TYR A 143 -1.25 -12.99 1.43
CA TYR A 143 -0.43 -14.20 1.45
C TYR A 143 0.29 -14.39 2.79
N HIS A 144 1.02 -13.37 3.27
CA HIS A 144 1.84 -13.49 4.47
C HIS A 144 1.04 -13.36 5.77
N LYS A 145 -0.04 -12.59 5.78
CA LYS A 145 -0.90 -12.33 6.95
C LYS A 145 -0.09 -12.04 8.22
N ARG A 146 1.01 -11.30 8.05
CA ARG A 146 1.96 -11.03 9.13
C ARG A 146 1.29 -10.27 10.27
N LEU A 147 1.45 -10.76 11.49
CA LEU A 147 0.97 -10.08 12.69
C LEU A 147 1.69 -8.73 12.86
N ARG A 148 0.94 -7.69 13.24
CA ARG A 148 1.51 -6.36 13.48
C ARG A 148 2.26 -6.30 14.83
N PRO A 149 3.21 -5.34 15.01
CA PRO A 149 3.97 -5.23 16.26
C PRO A 149 3.08 -5.08 17.49
N PHE A 150 2.09 -4.21 17.44
CA PHE A 150 1.20 -3.96 18.58
C PHE A 150 0.32 -5.18 18.92
N GLU A 151 -0.07 -5.98 17.94
CA GLU A 151 -0.78 -7.25 18.17
C GLU A 151 0.15 -8.30 18.77
N TYR A 152 1.41 -8.36 18.30
CA TYR A 152 2.40 -9.34 18.78
C TYR A 152 2.81 -9.07 20.25
N PHE A 153 2.94 -7.80 20.62
CA PHE A 153 3.34 -7.42 21.98
C PHE A 153 2.16 -7.12 22.92
N ASP A 154 0.92 -7.31 22.46
CA ASP A 154 -0.32 -6.97 23.18
C ASP A 154 -0.27 -5.51 23.70
N ASP A 155 -0.02 -4.58 22.81
CA ASP A 155 0.24 -3.17 23.08
C ASP A 155 -0.68 -2.26 22.26
N HIS A 156 -0.58 -0.95 22.46
CA HIS A 156 -1.31 0.06 21.70
C HIS A 156 -0.40 0.90 20.80
N ILE A 157 -0.94 1.32 19.67
CA ILE A 157 -0.25 2.23 18.76
C ILE A 157 -0.41 3.69 19.22
N LEU A 158 0.45 4.58 18.68
CA LEU A 158 0.38 6.03 18.95
C LEU A 158 -0.92 6.67 18.43
N THR A 159 -1.58 6.04 17.46
CA THR A 159 -2.72 6.55 16.71
C THR A 159 -3.96 5.67 16.92
N PRO A 160 -4.65 5.79 18.08
CA PRO A 160 -5.72 4.86 18.46
C PRO A 160 -6.90 4.85 17.48
N TRP A 161 -7.10 5.92 16.71
CA TRP A 161 -8.19 6.01 15.73
C TRP A 161 -8.08 5.06 14.53
N GLU A 162 -6.89 4.51 14.25
CA GLU A 162 -6.68 3.53 13.16
C GLU A 162 -6.44 2.10 13.69
N GLU A 163 -6.30 1.91 15.02
CA GLU A 163 -5.89 0.63 15.62
C GLU A 163 -6.85 -0.51 15.28
N ASP A 164 -8.15 -0.28 15.44
CA ASP A 164 -9.18 -1.28 15.16
C ASP A 164 -9.23 -1.65 13.67
N ASP A 165 -9.04 -0.69 12.78
CA ASP A 165 -9.00 -0.91 11.33
C ASP A 165 -7.75 -1.73 10.91
N LEU A 166 -6.67 -1.60 11.67
CA LEU A 166 -5.39 -2.29 11.40
C LEU A 166 -5.34 -3.70 12.01
N ARG A 167 -6.09 -3.93 13.08
CA ARG A 167 -6.09 -5.21 13.79
C ARG A 167 -6.58 -6.33 12.90
N GLY A 168 -5.83 -7.42 12.81
CA GLY A 168 -6.11 -8.56 11.93
C GLY A 168 -5.81 -8.31 10.44
N GLU A 169 -5.43 -7.08 10.04
CA GLU A 169 -4.94 -6.81 8.69
C GLU A 169 -3.43 -7.09 8.60
N GLY A 170 -3.01 -7.85 7.59
CA GLY A 170 -1.59 -8.21 7.41
C GLY A 170 -0.63 -7.00 7.43
N SER A 171 0.46 -7.11 8.21
CA SER A 171 1.43 -6.04 8.38
C SER A 171 2.31 -5.80 7.13
N TYR A 172 2.68 -6.86 6.42
CA TYR A 172 3.69 -6.84 5.37
C TYR A 172 3.10 -6.80 3.95
N PRO A 173 3.54 -5.88 3.09
CA PRO A 173 4.31 -4.67 3.35
C PRO A 173 3.44 -3.51 3.87
N SER A 174 4.07 -2.41 4.32
CA SER A 174 3.39 -1.21 4.82
C SER A 174 2.76 -0.38 3.71
N GLY A 175 1.43 -0.24 3.71
CA GLY A 175 0.72 0.58 2.72
C GLY A 175 1.05 2.07 2.82
N HIS A 176 1.13 2.64 4.03
CA HIS A 176 1.53 4.03 4.24
C HIS A 176 2.93 4.30 3.67
N THR A 177 3.90 3.40 3.92
CA THR A 177 5.26 3.56 3.39
C THR A 177 5.29 3.46 1.87
N ILE A 178 4.53 2.54 1.26
CA ILE A 178 4.41 2.46 -0.21
C ILE A 178 3.93 3.81 -0.76
N ARG A 179 2.86 4.39 -0.19
CA ARG A 179 2.31 5.68 -0.64
C ARG A 179 3.30 6.83 -0.44
N GLY A 180 3.90 6.94 0.74
CA GLY A 180 4.85 8.00 1.06
C GLY A 180 6.11 7.94 0.18
N TRP A 181 6.67 6.74 -0.05
CA TRP A 181 7.83 6.58 -0.92
C TRP A 181 7.48 6.81 -2.40
N SER A 182 6.29 6.38 -2.84
CA SER A 182 5.79 6.68 -4.18
C SER A 182 5.63 8.19 -4.40
N ALA A 183 5.08 8.92 -3.41
CA ALA A 183 4.99 10.37 -3.47
C ALA A 183 6.37 11.01 -3.59
N ALA A 184 7.37 10.54 -2.82
CA ALA A 184 8.73 11.04 -2.89
C ALA A 184 9.35 10.83 -4.27
N LEU A 185 9.22 9.64 -4.87
CA LEU A 185 9.73 9.34 -6.21
C LEU A 185 9.11 10.26 -7.28
N LEU A 186 7.80 10.41 -7.24
CA LEU A 186 7.07 11.26 -8.20
C LEU A 186 7.40 12.74 -8.05
N LEU A 187 7.44 13.24 -6.82
CA LEU A 187 7.75 14.65 -6.53
C LEU A 187 9.20 15.00 -6.86
N ALA A 188 10.15 14.09 -6.61
CA ALA A 188 11.55 14.28 -6.98
C ALA A 188 11.75 14.31 -8.51
N GLU A 189 10.96 13.55 -9.30
CA GLU A 189 11.00 13.63 -10.75
C GLU A 189 10.44 14.97 -11.25
N ILE A 190 9.42 15.54 -10.57
CA ILE A 190 8.84 16.83 -10.93
C ILE A 190 9.78 17.99 -10.55
N ASN A 191 10.40 17.93 -9.37
CA ASN A 191 11.32 18.95 -8.84
C ASN A 191 12.67 18.30 -8.46
N PRO A 192 13.55 18.06 -9.44
CA PRO A 192 14.83 17.40 -9.22
C PRO A 192 15.79 18.22 -8.35
N ASP A 193 15.66 19.54 -8.30
CA ASP A 193 16.50 20.41 -7.49
C ASP A 193 16.26 20.22 -5.98
N ALA A 194 15.07 19.76 -5.60
CA ALA A 194 14.68 19.46 -4.22
C ALA A 194 14.73 17.96 -3.90
N ALA A 195 15.24 17.11 -4.79
CA ALA A 195 15.14 15.66 -4.71
C ALA A 195 15.65 15.09 -3.37
N ASP A 196 16.81 15.55 -2.89
CA ASP A 196 17.41 15.06 -1.63
C ASP A 196 16.48 15.30 -0.42
N ALA A 197 15.92 16.51 -0.33
CA ALA A 197 14.98 16.86 0.75
C ALA A 197 13.68 16.06 0.66
N ILE A 198 13.17 15.85 -0.56
CA ILE A 198 11.97 15.05 -0.83
C ILE A 198 12.20 13.59 -0.45
N TYR A 199 13.33 12.99 -0.84
CA TYR A 199 13.67 11.61 -0.46
C TYR A 199 13.87 11.46 1.05
N ALA A 200 14.54 12.40 1.72
CA ALA A 200 14.68 12.40 3.18
C ALA A 200 13.30 12.43 3.87
N ARG A 201 12.35 13.22 3.35
CA ARG A 201 10.98 13.27 3.86
C ARG A 201 10.22 11.96 3.62
N GLY A 202 10.33 11.38 2.43
CA GLY A 202 9.73 10.06 2.12
C GLY A 202 10.29 8.94 2.99
N TRP A 203 11.59 9.00 3.30
CA TRP A 203 12.22 8.07 4.23
C TRP A 203 11.62 8.18 5.63
N ALA A 204 11.54 9.41 6.17
CA ALA A 204 10.96 9.69 7.47
C ALA A 204 9.48 9.30 7.55
N TYR A 205 8.72 9.44 6.45
CA TYR A 205 7.32 9.02 6.36
C TYR A 205 7.15 7.52 6.64
N GLY A 206 8.04 6.69 6.09
CA GLY A 206 8.06 5.25 6.39
C GLY A 206 8.46 4.95 7.83
N GLU A 207 9.55 5.58 8.35
CA GLU A 207 10.00 5.41 9.74
C GLU A 207 8.91 5.77 10.75
N ASN A 208 8.04 6.72 10.41
CA ASN A 208 6.92 7.11 11.26
C ASN A 208 5.95 5.96 11.53
N ARG A 209 5.87 4.95 10.65
CA ARG A 209 5.03 3.76 10.89
C ARG A 209 5.61 2.83 11.96
N VAL A 210 6.94 2.84 12.14
CA VAL A 210 7.62 2.16 13.25
C VAL A 210 7.40 2.93 14.57
N ILE A 211 7.49 4.25 14.53
CA ILE A 211 7.23 5.12 15.70
C ILE A 211 5.77 4.99 16.15
N VAL A 212 4.83 4.99 15.23
CA VAL A 212 3.41 4.70 15.51
C VAL A 212 3.23 3.30 16.12
N GLY A 213 4.10 2.33 15.80
CA GLY A 213 4.00 0.95 16.26
C GLY A 213 3.08 0.06 15.41
N ALA A 214 2.67 0.56 14.25
CA ALA A 214 1.76 -0.14 13.34
C ALA A 214 2.47 -1.16 12.42
N HIS A 215 3.77 -0.97 12.18
CA HIS A 215 4.57 -1.79 11.28
C HIS A 215 5.94 -2.12 11.85
N TRP A 216 6.47 -3.28 11.42
CA TRP A 216 7.86 -3.67 11.65
C TRP A 216 8.81 -2.89 10.74
N GLN A 217 10.09 -2.76 11.13
CA GLN A 217 11.08 -2.11 10.26
C GLN A 217 11.20 -2.80 8.91
N SER A 218 11.22 -4.13 8.89
CA SER A 218 11.28 -4.90 7.65
C SER A 218 10.06 -4.73 6.74
N ASP A 219 8.85 -4.45 7.31
CA ASP A 219 7.68 -4.09 6.49
C ASP A 219 7.93 -2.76 5.76
N VAL A 220 8.51 -1.79 6.47
CA VAL A 220 8.85 -0.46 5.95
C VAL A 220 9.92 -0.54 4.86
N ASP A 221 10.99 -1.29 5.10
CA ASP A 221 12.09 -1.44 4.15
C ASP A 221 11.63 -2.14 2.86
N ALA A 222 10.88 -3.24 2.99
CA ALA A 222 10.28 -3.92 1.85
C ALA A 222 9.31 -3.01 1.06
N SER A 223 8.63 -2.10 1.75
CA SER A 223 7.68 -1.17 1.12
C SER A 223 8.36 -0.13 0.23
N ARG A 224 9.56 0.33 0.59
CA ARG A 224 10.35 1.24 -0.27
C ARG A 224 10.75 0.52 -1.57
N VAL A 225 11.19 -0.73 -1.46
CA VAL A 225 11.49 -1.56 -2.64
C VAL A 225 10.22 -1.79 -3.47
N ALA A 226 9.10 -2.14 -2.82
CA ALA A 226 7.81 -2.34 -3.48
C ALA A 226 7.35 -1.10 -4.24
N ALA A 227 7.43 0.09 -3.64
CA ALA A 227 7.07 1.34 -4.28
C ALA A 227 7.98 1.65 -5.48
N SER A 228 9.30 1.39 -5.36
CA SER A 228 10.24 1.56 -6.45
C SER A 228 9.96 0.61 -7.62
N ILE A 229 9.63 -0.65 -7.36
CA ILE A 229 9.18 -1.61 -8.37
C ILE A 229 7.88 -1.13 -9.04
N GLY A 230 6.93 -0.63 -8.26
CA GLY A 230 5.68 -0.07 -8.77
C GLY A 230 5.90 1.17 -9.62
N TYR A 231 6.80 2.05 -9.22
CA TYR A 231 7.21 3.23 -9.97
C TYR A 231 7.89 2.86 -11.31
N ASP A 232 8.82 1.89 -11.31
CA ASP A 232 9.41 1.35 -12.54
C ASP A 232 8.33 0.82 -13.49
N LYS A 233 7.34 0.10 -12.95
CA LYS A 233 6.19 -0.38 -13.75
C LYS A 233 5.43 0.77 -14.37
N LEU A 234 5.21 1.90 -13.67
CA LEU A 234 4.54 3.07 -14.22
C LEU A 234 5.27 3.63 -15.44
N GLN A 235 6.61 3.60 -15.47
CA GLN A 235 7.41 4.09 -16.60
C GLN A 235 7.10 3.37 -17.91
N THR A 236 6.54 2.17 -17.86
CA THR A 236 6.11 1.43 -19.06
C THR A 236 4.77 1.93 -19.63
N SER A 237 4.04 2.83 -18.93
CA SER A 237 2.76 3.37 -19.36
C SER A 237 2.93 4.68 -20.16
N PRO A 238 2.56 4.73 -21.45
CA PRO A 238 2.54 5.99 -22.19
C PRO A 238 1.62 7.05 -21.57
N ALA A 239 0.51 6.64 -20.96
CA ALA A 239 -0.42 7.55 -20.29
C ALA A 239 0.21 8.19 -19.05
N PHE A 240 0.95 7.42 -18.23
CA PHE A 240 1.72 7.95 -17.11
C PHE A 240 2.77 8.98 -17.59
N ARG A 241 3.62 8.62 -18.56
CA ARG A 241 4.64 9.54 -19.07
C ARG A 241 4.06 10.84 -19.62
N LYS A 242 2.92 10.75 -20.30
CA LYS A 242 2.20 11.95 -20.79
C LYS A 242 1.71 12.82 -19.63
N GLN A 243 1.19 12.22 -18.56
CA GLN A 243 0.73 12.97 -17.39
C GLN A 243 1.91 13.56 -16.61
N MET A 244 3.03 12.83 -16.47
CA MET A 244 4.26 13.34 -15.87
C MET A 244 4.77 14.58 -16.59
N ALA A 245 4.84 14.56 -17.92
CA ALA A 245 5.26 15.72 -18.70
C ALA A 245 4.35 16.95 -18.48
N LYS A 246 3.06 16.76 -18.24
CA LYS A 246 2.14 17.86 -17.91
C LYS A 246 2.40 18.40 -16.50
N ALA A 247 2.62 17.53 -15.52
CA ALA A 247 2.92 17.89 -14.14
C ALA A 247 4.24 18.69 -14.05
N VAL A 248 5.30 18.24 -14.73
CA VAL A 248 6.58 18.97 -14.82
C VAL A 248 6.38 20.35 -15.45
N LYS A 249 5.60 20.45 -16.55
CA LYS A 249 5.30 21.74 -17.19
C LYS A 249 4.50 22.67 -16.27
N GLU A 250 3.54 22.14 -15.51
CA GLU A 250 2.76 22.91 -14.53
C GLU A 250 3.67 23.45 -13.42
N PHE A 251 4.51 22.58 -12.83
CA PHE A 251 5.50 22.98 -11.83
C PHE A 251 6.41 24.11 -12.32
N GLY A 252 7.01 23.96 -13.52
CA GLY A 252 7.89 24.97 -14.08
C GLY A 252 7.23 26.34 -14.29
N LYS A 253 5.94 26.37 -14.67
CA LYS A 253 5.19 27.62 -14.79
C LYS A 253 4.94 28.29 -13.44
N LEU A 254 4.56 27.49 -12.42
CA LEU A 254 4.25 28.02 -11.09
C LEU A 254 5.51 28.48 -10.36
N SER A 255 6.63 27.76 -10.50
CA SER A 255 7.92 28.11 -9.88
C SER A 255 8.53 29.37 -10.47
N SER A 256 8.27 29.66 -11.76
CA SER A 256 8.79 30.88 -12.43
C SER A 256 8.00 32.15 -12.09
N SER A 257 6.87 32.03 -11.40
CA SER A 257 5.95 33.11 -11.06
C SER A 257 6.16 33.63 -9.63
N HIS A 258 7.08 33.04 -8.90
CA HIS A 258 7.52 33.43 -7.56
C HIS A 258 9.00 33.80 -7.55
#